data_85b8fb6c1bb67795206a3586e564b736
#
_entry.id   85b8fb6c1bb67795206a3586e564b736
#
_cell.length_a   1.000
_cell.length_b   1.000
_cell.length_c   1.000
_cell.angle_alpha   90.00
_cell.angle_beta   90.00
_cell.angle_gamma   90.00
#
_symmetry.space_group_name_H-M   'P 1'
#
loop_
_entity.id
_entity.type
_entity.pdbx_description
1 polymer ?
#
loop_
_entity_poly.entity_id
_entity_poly.type
_entity_poly.pdbx_seq_one_letter_code
_entity_poly.pdbx_strand_id
1 'polypeptide(L)'
;RQMCIRDRRRLAAEKGWTIAPDGEYYRRVVASPQPRNIIEQKAIRQLVDSGVMVVCAGGGGVPCVYDEDGILHGAEAVIDKDLASAELAVRVDADLLVIATDVAGVFRNWGEPDQERIEQMHASDALNTEFAAGSMGPKVKAACNFALATGKRAVIGSLEDIQGLVAGTHGTAIIP
;
A
#
# COMPACT_ATOMS: atom_id res chain seq x y z
N ARG A 1 1.29 -10.09 -25.81
CA ARG A 1 0.98 -11.51 -26.11
C ARG A 1 1.00 -12.24 -24.80
N GLN A 2 -0.18 -12.68 -24.28
CA GLN A 2 -0.25 -13.49 -23.07
C GLN A 2 0.47 -14.81 -23.32
N MET A 3 1.47 -15.12 -22.49
CA MET A 3 2.20 -16.38 -22.56
C MET A 3 1.32 -17.53 -22.01
N CYS A 4 1.31 -18.67 -22.68
CA CYS A 4 0.59 -19.87 -22.27
C CYS A 4 1.07 -20.34 -20.87
N ILE A 5 0.17 -20.94 -20.07
CA ILE A 5 0.47 -21.47 -18.72
C ILE A 5 1.67 -22.43 -18.74
N ARG A 6 1.72 -23.31 -19.75
CA ARG A 6 2.79 -24.27 -19.91
C ARG A 6 4.15 -23.60 -20.15
N ASP A 7 4.17 -22.51 -20.93
CA ASP A 7 5.38 -21.74 -21.21
C ASP A 7 5.88 -20.98 -19.97
N ARG A 8 4.97 -20.48 -19.11
CA ARG A 8 5.36 -19.80 -17.87
C ARG A 8 6.02 -20.75 -16.87
N ARG A 9 5.49 -21.96 -16.69
CA ARG A 9 6.10 -22.98 -15.82
C ARG A 9 7.48 -23.40 -16.32
N ARG A 10 7.62 -23.63 -17.65
CA ARG A 10 8.91 -23.96 -18.25
C ARG A 10 9.92 -22.84 -18.07
N LEU A 11 9.53 -21.59 -18.35
CA LEU A 11 10.41 -20.43 -18.20
C LEU A 11 10.81 -20.19 -16.73
N ALA A 12 9.88 -20.43 -15.79
CA ALA A 12 10.17 -20.33 -14.37
C ALA A 12 11.22 -21.37 -13.94
N ALA A 13 11.11 -22.60 -14.40
CA ALA A 13 12.09 -23.65 -14.13
C ALA A 13 13.46 -23.32 -14.74
N GLU A 14 13.49 -22.87 -16.00
CA GLU A 14 14.73 -22.48 -16.70
C GLU A 14 15.47 -21.31 -16.02
N LYS A 15 14.70 -20.35 -15.43
CA LYS A 15 15.24 -19.14 -14.84
C LYS A 15 15.32 -19.17 -13.30
N GLY A 16 14.90 -20.26 -12.67
CA GLY A 16 14.85 -20.36 -11.20
C GLY A 16 13.84 -19.40 -10.55
N TRP A 17 12.76 -19.03 -11.24
CA TRP A 17 11.79 -18.09 -10.71
C TRP A 17 10.72 -18.79 -9.87
N THR A 18 10.38 -18.19 -8.75
CA THR A 18 9.20 -18.58 -7.97
C THR A 18 7.94 -18.07 -8.66
N ILE A 19 6.92 -18.93 -8.77
CA ILE A 19 5.62 -18.59 -9.35
C ILE A 19 4.50 -18.98 -8.39
N ALA A 20 3.39 -18.24 -8.42
CA ALA A 20 2.18 -18.53 -7.67
C ALA A 20 0.94 -18.49 -8.59
N PRO A 21 -0.13 -19.20 -8.24
CA PRO A 21 -1.41 -19.10 -8.95
C PRO A 21 -1.96 -17.67 -8.94
N ASP A 22 -2.61 -17.28 -10.05
CA ASP A 22 -3.26 -15.99 -10.21
C ASP A 22 -4.48 -16.18 -11.12
N GLY A 23 -5.62 -16.54 -10.52
CA GLY A 23 -6.80 -17.01 -11.25
C GLY A 23 -6.47 -18.25 -12.06
N GLU A 24 -6.78 -18.22 -13.36
CA GLU A 24 -6.46 -19.30 -14.31
C GLU A 24 -4.99 -19.33 -14.75
N TYR A 25 -4.16 -18.38 -14.27
CA TYR A 25 -2.78 -18.21 -14.71
C TYR A 25 -1.78 -18.38 -13.56
N TYR A 26 -0.50 -18.26 -13.89
CA TYR A 26 0.59 -18.17 -12.94
C TYR A 26 1.31 -16.84 -13.14
N ARG A 27 1.66 -16.19 -12.03
CA ARG A 27 2.52 -15.02 -12.03
C ARG A 27 3.84 -15.31 -11.34
N ARG A 28 4.91 -14.67 -11.78
CA ARG A 28 6.16 -14.63 -11.04
C ARG A 28 5.92 -13.86 -9.75
N VAL A 29 6.40 -14.40 -8.66
CA VAL A 29 6.39 -13.75 -7.34
C VAL A 29 7.81 -13.52 -6.86
N VAL A 30 8.00 -12.41 -6.16
CA VAL A 30 9.25 -12.01 -5.54
C VAL A 30 8.95 -11.55 -4.11
N ALA A 31 9.99 -11.35 -3.28
CA ALA A 31 9.80 -10.81 -1.95
C ALA A 31 9.09 -9.45 -1.99
N SER A 32 8.24 -9.17 -1.00
CA SER A 32 7.57 -7.89 -0.82
C SER A 32 7.88 -7.36 0.59
N PRO A 33 9.09 -6.85 0.81
CA PRO A 33 9.49 -6.33 2.11
C PRO A 33 8.81 -5.01 2.41
N GLN A 34 8.72 -4.69 3.69
CA GLN A 34 8.25 -3.38 4.13
C GLN A 34 9.29 -2.30 3.76
N PRO A 35 8.87 -1.17 3.17
CA PRO A 35 9.77 -0.06 2.91
C PRO A 35 10.30 0.53 4.23
N ARG A 36 11.57 0.91 4.26
CA ARG A 36 12.21 1.50 5.44
C ARG A 36 12.63 2.93 5.22
N ASN A 37 12.85 3.29 3.97
CA ASN A 37 13.32 4.62 3.59
C ASN A 37 12.93 4.94 2.16
N ILE A 38 12.79 6.23 1.87
CA ILE A 38 12.58 6.76 0.52
C ILE A 38 13.75 7.70 0.25
N ILE A 39 14.57 7.36 -0.74
CA ILE A 39 15.84 8.04 -0.99
C ILE A 39 15.60 9.53 -1.28
N GLU A 40 14.59 9.84 -2.07
CA GLU A 40 14.25 11.19 -2.52
C GLU A 40 13.44 12.01 -1.51
N GLN A 41 13.17 11.48 -0.31
CA GLN A 41 12.28 12.11 0.68
C GLN A 41 12.60 13.59 0.98
N LYS A 42 13.90 13.96 1.01
CA LYS A 42 14.30 15.35 1.27
C LYS A 42 13.93 16.28 0.11
N ALA A 43 14.13 15.84 -1.12
CA ALA A 43 13.76 16.62 -2.30
C ALA A 43 12.23 16.76 -2.41
N ILE A 44 11.50 15.67 -2.16
CA ILE A 44 10.03 15.67 -2.15
C ILE A 44 9.53 16.65 -1.08
N ARG A 45 10.07 16.59 0.13
CA ARG A 45 9.69 17.51 1.21
C ARG A 45 9.93 18.98 0.82
N GLN A 46 11.08 19.32 0.26
CA GLN A 46 11.37 20.69 -0.19
C GLN A 46 10.38 21.19 -1.24
N LEU A 47 9.99 20.34 -2.19
CA LEU A 47 9.01 20.70 -3.21
C LEU A 47 7.64 20.95 -2.58
N VAL A 48 7.20 20.07 -1.68
CA VAL A 48 5.92 20.22 -0.97
C VAL A 48 5.91 21.49 -0.14
N ASP A 49 6.96 21.76 0.64
CA ASP A 49 7.10 22.98 1.47
C ASP A 49 7.13 24.27 0.61
N SER A 50 7.54 24.15 -0.67
CA SER A 50 7.47 25.23 -1.65
C SER A 50 6.12 25.38 -2.36
N GLY A 51 5.11 24.61 -1.96
CA GLY A 51 3.77 24.62 -2.55
C GLY A 51 3.64 23.86 -3.88
N VAL A 52 4.63 23.03 -4.22
CA VAL A 52 4.59 22.20 -5.45
C VAL A 52 3.79 20.91 -5.19
N MET A 53 2.85 20.60 -6.08
CA MET A 53 2.18 19.31 -6.07
C MET A 53 3.11 18.24 -6.63
N VAL A 54 3.42 17.23 -5.85
CA VAL A 54 4.37 16.17 -6.21
C VAL A 54 3.64 14.86 -6.51
N VAL A 55 3.89 14.26 -7.67
CA VAL A 55 3.47 12.90 -8.02
C VAL A 55 4.68 11.98 -7.89
N CYS A 56 4.62 11.01 -6.98
CA CYS A 56 5.76 10.16 -6.65
C CYS A 56 5.34 8.74 -6.24
N ALA A 57 6.31 7.88 -5.93
CA ALA A 57 6.16 6.49 -5.53
C ALA A 57 5.52 5.53 -6.56
N GLY A 58 4.66 5.99 -7.46
CA GLY A 58 4.03 5.14 -8.50
C GLY A 58 3.46 3.84 -7.94
N GLY A 59 3.92 2.70 -8.41
CA GLY A 59 3.50 1.37 -7.97
C GLY A 59 4.15 0.86 -6.67
N GLY A 60 4.93 1.69 -5.96
CA GLY A 60 5.67 1.34 -4.75
C GLY A 60 7.15 1.75 -4.79
N GLY A 61 7.59 2.33 -5.92
CA GLY A 61 8.98 2.72 -6.14
C GLY A 61 9.87 1.59 -6.66
N VAL A 62 11.15 1.90 -6.89
CA VAL A 62 12.19 0.94 -7.30
C VAL A 62 12.86 0.40 -6.03
N PRO A 63 12.74 -0.92 -5.74
CA PRO A 63 13.38 -1.51 -4.57
C PRO A 63 14.90 -1.44 -4.67
N CYS A 64 15.52 -0.90 -3.63
CA CYS A 64 16.98 -0.79 -3.54
C CYS A 64 17.46 -1.21 -2.14
N VAL A 65 18.69 -1.70 -2.07
CA VAL A 65 19.39 -2.03 -0.82
C VAL A 65 20.81 -1.47 -0.87
N TYR A 66 21.34 -1.11 0.28
CA TYR A 66 22.75 -0.80 0.43
C TYR A 66 23.51 -2.09 0.75
N ASP A 67 24.66 -2.29 0.12
CA ASP A 67 25.57 -3.35 0.47
C ASP A 67 26.45 -2.97 1.69
N GLU A 68 27.40 -3.85 2.06
CA GLU A 68 28.31 -3.65 3.20
C GLU A 68 29.23 -2.44 3.01
N ASP A 69 29.51 -2.05 1.77
CA ASP A 69 30.33 -0.89 1.41
C ASP A 69 29.50 0.42 1.29
N GLY A 70 28.18 0.34 1.54
CA GLY A 70 27.27 1.48 1.43
C GLY A 70 26.91 1.85 -0.01
N ILE A 71 27.12 0.97 -0.97
CA ILE A 71 26.75 1.17 -2.37
C ILE A 71 25.31 0.73 -2.59
N LEU A 72 24.55 1.55 -3.30
CA LEU A 72 23.14 1.29 -3.58
C LEU A 72 22.97 0.36 -4.79
N HIS A 73 22.26 -0.74 -4.57
CA HIS A 73 21.93 -1.73 -5.60
C HIS A 73 20.41 -1.92 -5.73
N GLY A 74 19.95 -2.24 -6.95
CA GLY A 74 18.59 -2.70 -7.17
C GLY A 74 18.33 -4.05 -6.51
N ALA A 75 17.17 -4.22 -5.87
CA ALA A 75 16.76 -5.48 -5.25
C ALA A 75 15.69 -6.19 -6.07
N GLU A 76 15.76 -7.53 -6.14
CA GLU A 76 14.71 -8.34 -6.75
C GLU A 76 13.52 -8.49 -5.79
N ALA A 77 12.71 -7.44 -5.71
CA ALA A 77 11.58 -7.32 -4.80
C ALA A 77 10.47 -6.49 -5.46
N VAL A 78 9.31 -6.43 -4.82
CA VAL A 78 8.26 -5.46 -5.13
C VAL A 78 7.83 -4.81 -3.82
N ILE A 79 7.75 -3.49 -3.81
CA ILE A 79 7.23 -2.76 -2.64
C ILE A 79 5.74 -2.52 -2.84
N ASP A 80 4.96 -2.81 -1.82
CA ASP A 80 3.53 -2.47 -1.82
C ASP A 80 3.35 -0.95 -1.84
N LYS A 81 2.52 -0.47 -2.77
CA LYS A 81 2.31 0.97 -2.99
C LYS A 81 1.65 1.67 -1.81
N ASP A 82 0.75 0.97 -1.10
CA ASP A 82 0.03 1.54 0.04
C ASP A 82 0.99 1.72 1.22
N LEU A 83 1.86 0.73 1.46
CA LEU A 83 2.93 0.81 2.46
C LEU A 83 3.98 1.88 2.12
N ALA A 84 4.37 1.99 0.83
CA ALA A 84 5.29 3.05 0.39
C ALA A 84 4.68 4.44 0.56
N SER A 85 3.39 4.59 0.25
CA SER A 85 2.67 5.86 0.43
C SER A 85 2.55 6.25 1.91
N ALA A 86 2.29 5.29 2.80
CA ALA A 86 2.25 5.53 4.23
C ALA A 86 3.62 5.96 4.77
N GLU A 87 4.69 5.27 4.38
CA GLU A 87 6.06 5.65 4.76
C GLU A 87 6.41 7.07 4.27
N LEU A 88 6.07 7.40 3.02
CA LEU A 88 6.28 8.73 2.49
C LEU A 88 5.47 9.79 3.25
N ALA A 89 4.19 9.52 3.51
CA ALA A 89 3.32 10.43 4.25
C ALA A 89 3.88 10.76 5.65
N VAL A 90 4.42 9.76 6.35
CA VAL A 90 5.14 9.97 7.62
C VAL A 90 6.35 10.87 7.43
N ARG A 91 7.17 10.62 6.40
CA ARG A 91 8.43 11.37 6.14
C ARG A 91 8.22 12.82 5.73
N VAL A 92 7.13 13.11 5.03
CA VAL A 92 6.78 14.48 4.65
C VAL A 92 5.87 15.18 5.67
N ASP A 93 5.58 14.52 6.78
CA ASP A 93 4.69 15.03 7.84
C ASP A 93 3.30 15.41 7.30
N ALA A 94 2.72 14.54 6.48
CA ALA A 94 1.41 14.76 5.91
C ALA A 94 0.34 14.91 7.01
N ASP A 95 -0.66 15.76 6.77
CA ASP A 95 -1.76 15.97 7.71
C ASP A 95 -2.82 14.89 7.63
N LEU A 96 -2.90 14.21 6.49
CA LEU A 96 -3.87 13.16 6.20
C LEU A 96 -3.29 12.18 5.18
N LEU A 97 -3.51 10.88 5.41
CA LEU A 97 -3.28 9.86 4.39
C LEU A 97 -4.64 9.38 3.85
N VAL A 98 -4.88 9.56 2.54
CA VAL A 98 -6.06 9.03 1.84
C VAL A 98 -5.64 7.84 1.00
N ILE A 99 -6.23 6.68 1.26
CA ILE A 99 -6.06 5.46 0.46
C ILE A 99 -7.34 5.23 -0.34
N ALA A 100 -7.29 5.65 -1.60
CA ALA A 100 -8.42 5.50 -2.51
C ALA A 100 -8.46 4.09 -3.12
N THR A 101 -9.64 3.51 -3.19
CA THR A 101 -9.89 2.16 -3.70
C THR A 101 -11.23 2.10 -4.45
N ASP A 102 -11.63 0.93 -4.91
CA ASP A 102 -12.87 0.66 -5.65
C ASP A 102 -14.09 0.40 -4.74
N VAL A 103 -13.90 0.41 -3.43
CA VAL A 103 -15.00 0.20 -2.45
C VAL A 103 -15.15 1.40 -1.51
N ALA A 104 -16.36 1.56 -0.93
CA ALA A 104 -16.70 2.71 -0.11
C ALA A 104 -15.94 2.80 1.24
N GLY A 105 -15.19 1.77 1.62
CA GLY A 105 -14.43 1.73 2.87
C GLY A 105 -14.07 0.31 3.28
N VAL A 106 -13.74 0.12 4.54
CA VAL A 106 -13.51 -1.19 5.14
C VAL A 106 -14.85 -1.74 5.64
N PHE A 107 -15.06 -3.03 5.44
CA PHE A 107 -16.31 -3.70 5.83
C PHE A 107 -16.03 -4.84 6.80
N ARG A 108 -16.95 -5.06 7.75
CA ARG A 108 -17.13 -6.33 8.42
C ARG A 108 -17.92 -7.26 7.50
N ASN A 109 -17.70 -8.57 7.64
CA ASN A 109 -18.45 -9.62 6.95
C ASN A 109 -18.57 -9.37 5.44
N TRP A 110 -17.43 -9.00 4.80
CA TRP A 110 -17.40 -8.69 3.38
C TRP A 110 -17.95 -9.84 2.52
N GLY A 111 -18.96 -9.53 1.70
CA GLY A 111 -19.62 -10.50 0.82
C GLY A 111 -20.74 -11.31 1.48
N GLU A 112 -21.00 -11.13 2.78
CA GLU A 112 -22.08 -11.78 3.51
C GLU A 112 -23.34 -10.89 3.59
N PRO A 113 -24.52 -11.48 3.88
CA PRO A 113 -25.77 -10.71 3.98
C PRO A 113 -25.78 -9.62 5.05
N ASP A 114 -24.96 -9.77 6.08
CA ASP A 114 -24.77 -8.85 7.20
C ASP A 114 -23.54 -7.96 7.05
N GLN A 115 -23.08 -7.77 5.81
CA GLN A 115 -21.98 -6.87 5.49
C GLN A 115 -22.27 -5.45 5.98
N GLU A 116 -21.36 -4.90 6.78
CA GLU A 116 -21.48 -3.56 7.33
C GLU A 116 -20.21 -2.75 7.12
N ARG A 117 -20.33 -1.51 6.63
CA ARG A 117 -19.18 -0.60 6.51
C ARG A 117 -18.77 -0.10 7.89
N ILE A 118 -17.50 -0.14 8.16
CA ILE A 118 -16.90 0.41 9.38
C ILE A 118 -16.65 1.90 9.13
N GLU A 119 -17.24 2.77 9.93
CA GLU A 119 -17.02 4.21 9.81
C GLU A 119 -15.67 4.64 10.38
N GLN A 120 -15.28 4.05 11.52
CA GLN A 120 -14.04 4.38 12.22
C GLN A 120 -13.48 3.17 12.96
N MET A 121 -12.15 3.05 13.01
CA MET A 121 -11.42 2.05 13.80
C MET A 121 -10.18 2.68 14.44
N HIS A 122 -9.84 2.24 15.65
CA HIS A 122 -8.51 2.49 16.21
C HIS A 122 -7.47 1.59 15.50
N ALA A 123 -6.29 2.16 15.24
CA ALA A 123 -5.22 1.45 14.54
C ALA A 123 -4.78 0.18 15.28
N SER A 124 -4.78 0.19 16.63
CA SER A 124 -4.52 -1.00 17.45
C SER A 124 -5.50 -2.14 17.20
N ASP A 125 -6.79 -1.82 17.10
CA ASP A 125 -7.85 -2.81 16.88
C ASP A 125 -7.82 -3.32 15.44
N ALA A 126 -7.60 -2.41 14.49
CA ALA A 126 -7.50 -2.72 13.07
C ALA A 126 -6.33 -3.68 12.76
N LEU A 127 -5.19 -3.54 13.44
CA LEU A 127 -4.04 -4.46 13.29
C LEU A 127 -4.32 -5.86 13.83
N ASN A 128 -5.22 -6.00 14.80
CA ASN A 128 -5.63 -7.28 15.39
C ASN A 128 -6.84 -7.89 14.69
N THR A 129 -7.43 -7.23 13.71
CA THR A 129 -8.58 -7.70 12.95
C THR A 129 -8.11 -8.40 11.67
N GLU A 130 -8.60 -9.61 11.42
CA GLU A 130 -8.42 -10.28 10.14
C GLU A 130 -9.38 -9.70 9.11
N PHE A 131 -8.82 -9.13 8.05
CA PHE A 131 -9.59 -8.70 6.89
C PHE A 131 -9.51 -9.77 5.79
N ALA A 132 -10.58 -9.87 5.00
CA ALA A 132 -10.66 -10.82 3.89
C ALA A 132 -9.38 -10.81 3.06
N ALA A 133 -8.87 -11.99 2.72
CA ALA A 133 -7.66 -12.17 1.93
C ALA A 133 -7.82 -11.45 0.59
N GLY A 134 -7.00 -10.42 0.37
CA GLY A 134 -7.05 -9.61 -0.83
C GLY A 134 -6.30 -8.28 -0.67
N SER A 135 -6.76 -7.24 -1.34
CA SER A 135 -6.10 -5.93 -1.36
C SER A 135 -6.35 -5.07 -0.13
N MET A 136 -7.34 -5.40 0.73
CA MET A 136 -7.72 -4.57 1.88
C MET A 136 -6.72 -4.63 3.04
N GLY A 137 -6.19 -5.80 3.37
CA GLY A 137 -5.23 -5.97 4.47
C GLY A 137 -4.01 -5.02 4.38
N PRO A 138 -3.30 -4.95 3.25
CA PRO A 138 -2.21 -3.99 3.05
C PRO A 138 -2.62 -2.53 3.23
N LYS A 139 -3.82 -2.14 2.77
CA LYS A 139 -4.36 -0.77 2.92
C LYS A 139 -4.61 -0.41 4.37
N VAL A 140 -5.28 -1.30 5.11
CA VAL A 140 -5.50 -1.10 6.55
C VAL A 140 -4.18 -1.03 7.29
N LYS A 141 -3.23 -1.92 6.99
CA LYS A 141 -1.89 -1.89 7.60
C LYS A 141 -1.15 -0.57 7.31
N ALA A 142 -1.21 -0.07 6.08
CA ALA A 142 -0.61 1.21 5.70
C ALA A 142 -1.25 2.38 6.46
N ALA A 143 -2.59 2.43 6.54
CA ALA A 143 -3.32 3.43 7.29
C ALA A 143 -2.98 3.40 8.79
N CYS A 144 -2.88 2.20 9.39
CA CYS A 144 -2.49 2.03 10.79
C CYS A 144 -1.05 2.51 11.03
N ASN A 145 -0.11 2.15 10.15
CA ASN A 145 1.28 2.59 10.27
C ASN A 145 1.38 4.12 10.28
N PHE A 146 0.66 4.79 9.39
CA PHE A 146 0.60 6.25 9.37
C PHE A 146 -0.02 6.83 10.64
N ALA A 147 -1.18 6.33 11.06
CA ALA A 147 -1.90 6.84 12.22
C ALA A 147 -1.07 6.71 13.50
N LEU A 148 -0.46 5.54 13.75
CA LEU A 148 0.37 5.29 14.92
C LEU A 148 1.67 6.11 14.92
N ALA A 149 2.28 6.32 13.74
CA ALA A 149 3.54 7.05 13.63
C ALA A 149 3.37 8.57 13.77
N THR A 150 2.22 9.11 13.36
CA THR A 150 2.01 10.56 13.27
C THR A 150 1.03 11.12 14.31
N GLY A 151 0.21 10.28 14.93
CA GLY A 151 -0.92 10.71 15.73
C GLY A 151 -2.06 11.35 14.92
N LYS A 152 -2.01 11.23 13.57
CA LYS A 152 -2.99 11.81 12.64
C LYS A 152 -3.85 10.71 12.04
N ARG A 153 -5.05 11.06 11.56
CA ARG A 153 -5.95 10.08 10.93
C ARG A 153 -5.50 9.68 9.52
N ALA A 154 -5.77 8.44 9.14
CA ALA A 154 -5.81 8.01 7.75
C ALA A 154 -7.26 7.67 7.37
N VAL A 155 -7.59 7.64 6.07
CA VAL A 155 -8.91 7.28 5.58
C VAL A 155 -8.80 6.35 4.37
N ILE A 156 -9.65 5.33 4.33
CA ILE A 156 -9.75 4.37 3.22
C ILE A 156 -11.16 4.48 2.63
N GLY A 157 -11.29 4.63 1.32
CA GLY A 157 -12.60 4.71 0.70
C GLY A 157 -12.58 4.85 -0.81
N SER A 158 -13.75 5.12 -1.40
CA SER A 158 -13.94 5.15 -2.84
C SER A 158 -13.17 6.27 -3.52
N LEU A 159 -12.51 5.93 -4.63
CA LEU A 159 -11.88 6.90 -5.52
C LEU A 159 -12.89 7.93 -6.08
N GLU A 160 -14.15 7.55 -6.19
CA GLU A 160 -15.21 8.42 -6.70
C GLU A 160 -15.60 9.53 -5.71
N ASP A 161 -15.17 9.43 -4.44
CA ASP A 161 -15.61 10.33 -3.37
C ASP A 161 -14.44 10.94 -2.55
N ILE A 162 -13.39 11.32 -3.24
CA ILE A 162 -12.18 11.90 -2.62
C ILE A 162 -12.50 13.11 -1.74
N GLN A 163 -13.44 13.97 -2.15
CA GLN A 163 -13.81 15.14 -1.35
C GLN A 163 -14.44 14.75 -0.02
N GLY A 164 -15.32 13.74 -0.01
CA GLY A 164 -15.93 13.20 1.19
C GLY A 164 -14.92 12.52 2.10
N LEU A 165 -13.92 11.80 1.53
CA LEU A 165 -12.82 11.19 2.29
C LEU A 165 -11.97 12.26 3.00
N VAL A 166 -11.59 13.32 2.30
CA VAL A 166 -10.81 14.43 2.87
C VAL A 166 -11.62 15.16 3.95
N ALA A 167 -12.90 15.43 3.69
CA ALA A 167 -13.80 16.08 4.66
C ALA A 167 -14.10 15.19 5.89
N GLY A 168 -13.89 13.87 5.80
CA GLY A 168 -14.18 12.92 6.87
C GLY A 168 -15.67 12.54 6.99
N THR A 169 -16.43 12.74 5.92
CA THR A 169 -17.85 12.38 5.85
C THR A 169 -18.09 11.02 5.20
N HIS A 170 -17.08 10.47 4.53
CA HIS A 170 -17.13 9.18 3.84
C HIS A 170 -15.88 8.34 4.12
N GLY A 171 -15.94 7.06 3.72
CA GLY A 171 -14.85 6.11 3.93
C GLY A 171 -14.84 5.49 5.31
N THR A 172 -13.71 4.86 5.63
CA THR A 172 -13.38 4.34 6.96
C THR A 172 -12.19 5.12 7.50
N ALA A 173 -12.36 5.80 8.61
CA ALA A 173 -11.29 6.53 9.29
C ALA A 173 -10.49 5.55 10.17
N ILE A 174 -9.17 5.53 10.01
CA ILE A 174 -8.24 4.88 10.94
C ILE A 174 -7.62 5.97 11.81
N ILE A 175 -7.87 5.88 13.10
CA ILE A 175 -7.39 6.83 14.10
C ILE A 175 -6.31 6.19 15.00
N PRO A 176 -5.44 6.97 15.63
CA PRO A 176 -4.39 6.50 16.54
C PRO A 176 -4.87 5.63 17.67
#